data_fabce598f253f09de17e897a13d5d66d
#
_entry.id   fabce598f253f09de17e897a13d5d66d
#
_cell.length_a   1.000
_cell.length_b   1.000
_cell.length_c   1.000
_cell.angle_alpha   90.00
_cell.angle_beta   90.00
_cell.angle_gamma   90.00
#
_symmetry.space_group_name_H-M   'P 1'
#
loop_
_entity.id
_entity.type
_entity.pdbx_description
1 polymer ?
#
loop_
_entity_poly.entity_id
_entity_poly.type
_entity_poly.pdbx_seq_one_letter_code
_entity_poly.pdbx_strand_id
1 'polypeptide(L)'
;MSEHFQGKFEAELKYHLKQPEDFIAALQLAGATLFIPKNDETDWYLEHPNTPFPAPSISLCVRKMIPSGINLLIVKGPDQAQCEAVKIEDAEKTVAMFKTLGYHCILNYTKSRQIYFLEQFHITIDKLDNLGYFAEFAIMTDDESKLADYKLQLHNLAYRFGFNDSEQEHHNYKTMLLSKLA
;
A
#
# COMPACT_ATOMS: atom_id res chain seq x y z
N MET A 1 5.95 15.05 4.76
CA MET A 1 5.37 13.70 4.85
C MET A 1 5.15 13.43 6.32
N SER A 2 4.04 12.80 6.72
CA SER A 2 3.85 12.44 8.15
C SER A 2 4.93 11.46 8.58
N GLU A 3 5.33 11.48 9.86
CA GLU A 3 6.30 10.55 10.45
C GLU A 3 5.90 9.08 10.26
N HIS A 4 4.59 8.79 10.20
CA HIS A 4 4.05 7.46 9.93
C HIS A 4 4.45 6.85 8.58
N PHE A 5 4.94 7.65 7.63
CA PHE A 5 5.35 7.20 6.29
C PHE A 5 6.84 7.44 6.03
N GLN A 6 7.66 7.46 7.08
CA GLN A 6 9.11 7.58 6.98
C GLN A 6 9.77 6.26 7.32
N GLY A 7 10.66 5.80 6.46
CA GLY A 7 11.42 4.57 6.65
C GLY A 7 11.72 3.89 5.32
N LYS A 8 12.66 2.95 5.35
CA LYS A 8 13.07 2.10 4.22
C LYS A 8 12.34 0.77 4.20
N PHE A 9 11.78 0.38 5.34
CA PHE A 9 11.10 -0.89 5.53
C PHE A 9 9.68 -0.64 6.01
N GLU A 10 8.75 -1.49 5.55
CA GLU A 10 7.34 -1.47 5.93
C GLU A 10 6.95 -2.84 6.47
N ALA A 11 6.56 -2.92 7.73
CA ALA A 11 5.80 -4.05 8.22
C ALA A 11 4.33 -3.79 7.92
N GLU A 12 3.68 -4.71 7.21
CA GLU A 12 2.28 -4.58 6.78
C GLU A 12 1.55 -5.92 6.92
N LEU A 13 0.31 -5.86 7.38
CA LEU A 13 -0.65 -6.95 7.35
C LEU A 13 -1.93 -6.47 6.66
N LYS A 14 -2.43 -7.26 5.72
CA LYS A 14 -3.64 -6.99 4.96
C LYS A 14 -4.72 -8.01 5.27
N TYR A 15 -5.96 -7.55 5.40
CA TYR A 15 -7.12 -8.39 5.67
C TYR A 15 -8.28 -8.06 4.74
N HIS A 16 -9.06 -9.07 4.36
CA HIS A 16 -10.34 -8.83 3.72
C HIS A 16 -11.30 -8.16 4.69
N LEU A 17 -11.93 -7.07 4.25
CA LEU A 17 -12.84 -6.29 5.07
C LEU A 17 -14.28 -6.44 4.57
N LYS A 18 -15.14 -7.11 5.36
CA LYS A 18 -16.53 -7.39 4.98
C LYS A 18 -17.48 -6.24 5.29
N GLN A 19 -17.22 -5.52 6.38
CA GLN A 19 -18.08 -4.46 6.92
C GLN A 19 -17.23 -3.20 7.20
N PRO A 20 -16.96 -2.40 6.15
CA PRO A 20 -16.09 -1.23 6.29
C PRO A 20 -16.65 -0.17 7.25
N GLU A 21 -17.97 0.02 7.32
CA GLU A 21 -18.61 1.00 8.20
C GLU A 21 -18.42 0.62 9.68
N ASP A 22 -18.57 -0.65 10.03
CA ASP A 22 -18.38 -1.15 11.39
C ASP A 22 -16.91 -1.01 11.82
N PHE A 23 -15.99 -1.28 10.90
CA PHE A 23 -14.56 -1.12 11.16
C PHE A 23 -14.18 0.35 11.36
N ILE A 24 -14.74 1.27 10.55
CA ILE A 24 -14.56 2.71 10.72
C ILE A 24 -15.05 3.16 12.11
N ALA A 25 -16.24 2.69 12.52
CA ALA A 25 -16.77 3.00 13.84
C ALA A 25 -15.86 2.48 14.97
N ALA A 26 -15.33 1.26 14.83
CA ALA A 26 -14.39 0.67 15.78
C ALA A 26 -13.07 1.46 15.86
N LEU A 27 -12.53 1.92 14.72
CA LEU A 27 -11.34 2.78 14.69
C LEU A 27 -11.57 4.10 15.43
N GLN A 28 -12.73 4.73 15.21
CA GLN A 28 -13.10 5.98 15.89
C GLN A 28 -13.22 5.78 17.41
N LEU A 29 -13.86 4.69 17.84
CA LEU A 29 -13.99 4.32 19.27
C LEU A 29 -12.64 4.02 19.92
N ALA A 30 -11.68 3.48 19.16
CA ALA A 30 -10.31 3.25 19.60
C ALA A 30 -9.45 4.52 19.66
N GLY A 31 -10.00 5.67 19.24
CA GLY A 31 -9.27 6.94 19.21
C GLY A 31 -8.39 7.15 17.98
N ALA A 32 -8.58 6.39 16.92
CA ALA A 32 -7.85 6.60 15.67
C ALA A 32 -8.17 7.97 15.06
N THR A 33 -7.15 8.66 14.59
CA THR A 33 -7.28 9.95 13.91
C THR A 33 -7.39 9.76 12.41
N LEU A 34 -8.44 10.28 11.80
CA LEU A 34 -8.60 10.27 10.34
C LEU A 34 -7.60 11.27 9.72
N PHE A 35 -6.63 10.74 8.98
CA PHE A 35 -5.60 11.54 8.31
C PHE A 35 -5.99 11.90 6.87
N ILE A 36 -6.50 10.94 6.11
CA ILE A 36 -7.03 11.15 4.76
C ILE A 36 -8.43 10.54 4.68
N PRO A 37 -9.48 11.34 4.51
CA PRO A 37 -10.87 10.86 4.52
C PRO A 37 -11.23 10.08 3.26
N LYS A 38 -10.64 10.42 2.14
CA LYS A 38 -10.77 9.73 0.87
C LYS A 38 -9.70 10.20 -0.10
N ASN A 39 -9.03 9.24 -0.73
CA ASN A 39 -8.09 9.47 -1.81
C ASN A 39 -8.30 8.40 -2.88
N ASP A 40 -8.43 8.80 -4.12
CA ASP A 40 -8.38 7.88 -5.25
C ASP A 40 -6.92 7.78 -5.68
N GLU A 41 -6.33 6.60 -5.49
CA GLU A 41 -4.93 6.31 -5.79
C GLU A 41 -4.85 5.52 -7.09
N THR A 42 -4.31 6.15 -8.13
CA THR A 42 -4.05 5.49 -9.41
C THR A 42 -2.59 5.07 -9.47
N ASP A 43 -2.37 3.78 -9.63
CA ASP A 43 -1.06 3.14 -9.70
C ASP A 43 -0.76 2.69 -11.13
N TRP A 44 0.46 3.02 -11.62
CA TRP A 44 1.04 2.50 -12.86
C TRP A 44 2.25 1.64 -12.51
N TYR A 45 2.13 0.33 -12.70
CA TYR A 45 3.26 -0.59 -12.56
C TYR A 45 4.01 -0.70 -13.87
N LEU A 46 5.32 -0.47 -13.81
CA LEU A 46 6.19 -0.33 -14.98
C LEU A 46 7.27 -1.41 -14.97
N GLU A 47 7.47 -2.06 -16.12
CA GLU A 47 8.54 -3.04 -16.34
C GLU A 47 9.19 -2.81 -17.70
N HIS A 48 10.50 -3.12 -17.79
CA HIS A 48 11.22 -3.08 -19.05
C HIS A 48 11.25 -4.48 -19.68
N PRO A 49 10.72 -4.66 -20.91
CA PRO A 49 10.50 -5.98 -21.49
C PRO A 49 11.81 -6.77 -21.75
N ASN A 50 12.90 -6.05 -22.02
CA ASN A 50 14.20 -6.66 -22.35
C ASN A 50 15.19 -6.62 -21.19
N THR A 51 14.83 -6.00 -20.05
CA THR A 51 15.70 -5.86 -18.89
C THR A 51 14.85 -6.08 -17.64
N PRO A 52 14.54 -7.34 -17.31
CA PRO A 52 13.75 -7.64 -16.12
C PRO A 52 14.46 -7.16 -14.86
N PHE A 53 13.70 -6.86 -13.81
CA PHE A 53 14.28 -6.53 -12.51
C PHE A 53 15.13 -7.70 -11.98
N PRO A 54 16.17 -7.41 -11.17
CA PRO A 54 17.07 -8.44 -10.61
C PRO A 54 16.36 -9.51 -9.78
N ALA A 55 15.19 -9.21 -9.23
CA ALA A 55 14.36 -10.16 -8.50
C ALA A 55 12.86 -9.96 -8.82
N PRO A 56 12.06 -11.05 -8.83
CA PRO A 56 10.62 -10.97 -9.12
C PRO A 56 9.83 -10.15 -8.07
N SER A 57 10.38 -10.02 -6.87
CA SER A 57 9.81 -9.21 -5.78
C SER A 57 9.93 -7.71 -6.01
N ILE A 58 10.82 -7.27 -6.92
CA ILE A 58 11.01 -5.85 -7.20
C ILE A 58 9.83 -5.34 -8.03
N SER A 59 9.29 -4.21 -7.63
CA SER A 59 8.29 -3.50 -8.40
C SER A 59 8.58 -2.01 -8.46
N LEU A 60 8.31 -1.41 -9.62
CA LEU A 60 8.38 0.02 -9.86
C LEU A 60 6.96 0.51 -10.11
N CYS A 61 6.52 1.46 -9.31
CA CYS A 61 5.18 2.03 -9.37
C CYS A 61 5.23 3.56 -9.37
N VAL A 62 4.48 4.17 -10.27
CA VAL A 62 4.14 5.59 -10.19
C VAL A 62 2.72 5.69 -9.66
N ARG A 63 2.51 6.51 -8.62
CA ARG A 63 1.20 6.72 -7.99
C ARG A 63 0.77 8.16 -8.07
N LYS A 64 -0.49 8.38 -8.44
CA LYS A 64 -1.18 9.66 -8.37
C LYS A 64 -2.32 9.57 -7.38
N MET A 65 -2.46 10.57 -6.52
CA MET A 65 -3.51 10.61 -5.50
C MET A 65 -4.38 11.86 -5.66
N ILE A 66 -5.68 11.69 -5.70
CA ILE A 66 -6.69 12.75 -5.82
C ILE A 66 -7.72 12.57 -4.68
N PRO A 67 -8.08 13.62 -3.91
CA PRO A 67 -7.78 15.05 -4.13
C PRO A 67 -6.50 15.55 -3.46
N SER A 68 -5.71 14.71 -2.76
CA SER A 68 -4.53 15.19 -2.01
C SER A 68 -3.45 15.85 -2.88
N GLY A 69 -3.44 15.55 -4.19
CA GLY A 69 -2.43 16.06 -5.12
C GLY A 69 -1.04 15.45 -4.91
N ILE A 70 -0.92 14.41 -4.08
CA ILE A 70 0.36 13.72 -3.85
C ILE A 70 0.64 12.79 -5.02
N ASN A 71 1.85 12.88 -5.57
CA ASN A 71 2.35 11.93 -6.54
C ASN A 71 3.63 11.29 -6.02
N LEU A 72 3.78 9.99 -6.22
CA LEU A 72 4.92 9.22 -5.73
C LEU A 72 5.53 8.36 -6.84
N LEU A 73 6.87 8.26 -6.81
CA LEU A 73 7.61 7.17 -7.42
C LEU A 73 7.97 6.19 -6.30
N ILE A 74 7.58 4.93 -6.44
CA ILE A 74 7.69 3.90 -5.42
C ILE A 74 8.46 2.71 -5.98
N VAL A 75 9.45 2.23 -5.23
CA VAL A 75 10.14 0.98 -5.51
C VAL A 75 10.00 0.08 -4.28
N LYS A 76 9.51 -1.14 -4.49
CA LYS A 76 9.47 -2.19 -3.47
C LYS A 76 10.42 -3.32 -3.83
N GLY A 77 11.03 -3.95 -2.84
CA GLY A 77 11.97 -5.05 -3.00
C GLY A 77 13.44 -4.63 -3.02
N PRO A 78 14.40 -5.61 -3.10
CA PRO A 78 14.17 -7.04 -3.31
C PRO A 78 13.57 -7.77 -2.11
N ASP A 79 13.78 -7.29 -0.87
CA ASP A 79 13.18 -7.87 0.32
C ASP A 79 11.71 -7.45 0.45
N GLN A 80 10.88 -8.34 0.95
CA GLN A 80 9.42 -8.14 1.00
C GLN A 80 9.00 -6.88 1.77
N ALA A 81 9.76 -6.51 2.80
CA ALA A 81 9.49 -5.33 3.61
C ALA A 81 10.10 -4.04 3.04
N GLN A 82 10.98 -4.13 2.06
CA GLN A 82 11.68 -2.96 1.53
C GLN A 82 10.74 -2.12 0.66
N CYS A 83 10.60 -0.83 1.03
CA CYS A 83 9.69 0.10 0.37
C CYS A 83 10.26 1.51 0.42
N GLU A 84 10.72 2.02 -0.71
CA GLU A 84 11.23 3.38 -0.84
C GLU A 84 10.32 4.19 -1.75
N ALA A 85 9.97 5.40 -1.33
CA ALA A 85 9.12 6.29 -2.08
C ALA A 85 9.63 7.73 -2.06
N VAL A 86 9.55 8.40 -3.20
CA VAL A 86 9.86 9.83 -3.32
C VAL A 86 8.69 10.57 -3.92
N LYS A 87 8.49 11.82 -3.48
CA LYS A 87 7.51 12.71 -4.10
C LYS A 87 7.99 13.16 -5.47
N ILE A 88 7.08 13.14 -6.44
CA ILE A 88 7.26 13.68 -7.78
C ILE A 88 6.20 14.73 -8.06
N GLU A 89 6.48 15.66 -8.96
CA GLU A 89 5.54 16.74 -9.29
C GLU A 89 4.39 16.26 -10.18
N ASP A 90 4.67 15.41 -11.16
CA ASP A 90 3.74 15.01 -12.21
C ASP A 90 3.86 13.51 -12.49
N ALA A 91 2.82 12.76 -12.13
CA ALA A 91 2.79 11.32 -12.29
C ALA A 91 2.73 10.90 -13.77
N GLU A 92 1.86 11.55 -14.56
CA GLU A 92 1.70 11.22 -15.98
C GLU A 92 2.97 11.51 -16.79
N LYS A 93 3.62 12.64 -16.49
CA LYS A 93 4.90 12.97 -17.11
C LYS A 93 5.99 11.98 -16.71
N THR A 94 6.02 11.56 -15.45
CA THR A 94 6.96 10.53 -14.97
C THR A 94 6.74 9.20 -15.70
N VAL A 95 5.49 8.76 -15.85
CA VAL A 95 5.14 7.56 -16.64
C VAL A 95 5.60 7.73 -18.11
N ALA A 96 5.39 8.90 -18.71
CA ALA A 96 5.82 9.18 -20.08
C ALA A 96 7.36 9.12 -20.23
N MET A 97 8.11 9.62 -19.24
CA MET A 97 9.58 9.52 -19.22
C MET A 97 10.04 8.06 -19.18
N PHE A 98 9.44 7.22 -18.34
CA PHE A 98 9.75 5.79 -18.30
C PHE A 98 9.41 5.09 -19.63
N LYS A 99 8.28 5.44 -20.26
CA LYS A 99 7.94 4.93 -21.60
C LYS A 99 9.00 5.30 -22.64
N THR A 100 9.53 6.52 -22.60
CA THR A 100 10.64 6.95 -23.48
C THR A 100 11.91 6.13 -23.23
N LEU A 101 12.13 5.67 -21.99
CA LEU A 101 13.23 4.77 -21.62
C LEU A 101 12.96 3.29 -21.97
N GLY A 102 11.83 2.96 -22.61
CA GLY A 102 11.50 1.61 -23.03
C GLY A 102 10.67 0.80 -22.02
N TYR A 103 10.27 1.39 -20.90
CA TYR A 103 9.37 0.72 -19.95
C TYR A 103 7.95 0.67 -20.47
N HIS A 104 7.23 -0.39 -20.13
CA HIS A 104 5.83 -0.57 -20.45
C HIS A 104 5.01 -0.62 -19.17
N CYS A 105 3.78 -0.08 -19.22
CA CYS A 105 2.83 -0.22 -18.14
C CYS A 105 2.19 -1.62 -18.23
N ILE A 106 2.51 -2.47 -17.26
CA ILE A 106 2.00 -3.85 -17.19
C ILE A 106 0.69 -3.96 -16.44
N LEU A 107 0.40 -2.98 -15.58
CA LEU A 107 -0.84 -2.89 -14.81
C LEU A 107 -1.11 -1.43 -14.48
N ASN A 108 -2.36 -1.00 -14.69
CA ASN A 108 -2.88 0.27 -14.21
C ASN A 108 -4.22 0.03 -13.52
N TYR A 109 -4.37 0.53 -12.32
CA TYR A 109 -5.63 0.47 -11.58
C TYR A 109 -5.77 1.64 -10.62
N THR A 110 -7.00 1.87 -10.21
CA THR A 110 -7.33 2.87 -9.18
C THR A 110 -7.99 2.18 -8.00
N LYS A 111 -7.60 2.58 -6.79
CA LYS A 111 -8.29 2.22 -5.55
C LYS A 111 -8.72 3.49 -4.82
N SER A 112 -9.81 3.39 -4.07
CA SER A 112 -10.19 4.44 -3.13
C SER A 112 -9.63 4.08 -1.76
N ARG A 113 -8.88 4.98 -1.12
CA ARG A 113 -8.20 4.77 0.16
C ARG A 113 -8.59 5.82 1.19
N GLN A 114 -8.87 5.35 2.41
CA GLN A 114 -8.91 6.16 3.63
C GLN A 114 -7.69 5.81 4.48
N ILE A 115 -7.13 6.79 5.19
CA ILE A 115 -5.96 6.58 6.05
C ILE A 115 -6.26 7.10 7.46
N TYR A 116 -6.03 6.24 8.44
CA TYR A 116 -6.15 6.53 9.86
C TYR A 116 -4.79 6.36 10.55
N PHE A 117 -4.54 7.14 11.58
CA PHE A 117 -3.42 6.94 12.51
C PHE A 117 -3.94 6.48 13.86
N LEU A 118 -3.35 5.43 14.39
CA LEU A 118 -3.60 4.92 15.73
C LEU A 118 -2.26 4.58 16.37
N GLU A 119 -1.90 5.32 17.42
CA GLU A 119 -0.59 5.22 18.05
C GLU A 119 0.53 5.44 17.01
N GLN A 120 1.45 4.50 16.85
CA GLN A 120 2.53 4.54 15.87
C GLN A 120 2.16 3.94 14.49
N PHE A 121 0.97 3.35 14.38
CA PHE A 121 0.55 2.63 13.19
C PHE A 121 -0.26 3.51 12.24
N HIS A 122 -0.15 3.25 10.96
CA HIS A 122 -1.13 3.71 9.99
C HIS A 122 -2.02 2.54 9.56
N ILE A 123 -3.31 2.83 9.48
CA ILE A 123 -4.34 1.87 9.11
C ILE A 123 -5.04 2.41 7.88
N THR A 124 -5.10 1.61 6.82
CA THR A 124 -5.79 2.02 5.60
C THR A 124 -7.02 1.17 5.37
N ILE A 125 -8.04 1.79 4.80
CA ILE A 125 -9.22 1.11 4.28
C ILE A 125 -9.23 1.34 2.79
N ASP A 126 -9.04 0.27 2.04
CA ASP A 126 -8.97 0.27 0.59
C ASP A 126 -10.23 -0.34 -0.01
N LYS A 127 -10.73 0.28 -1.07
CA LYS A 127 -11.74 -0.27 -1.95
C LYS A 127 -11.16 -0.42 -3.34
N LEU A 128 -11.17 -1.63 -3.87
CA LEU A 128 -10.80 -1.92 -5.26
C LEU A 128 -12.02 -2.50 -5.99
N ASP A 129 -12.27 -2.00 -7.20
CA ASP A 129 -13.27 -2.60 -8.07
C ASP A 129 -12.88 -4.06 -8.37
N ASN A 130 -13.86 -4.96 -8.32
CA ASN A 130 -13.70 -6.41 -8.52
C ASN A 130 -12.91 -7.19 -7.43
N LEU A 131 -12.33 -6.52 -6.43
CA LEU A 131 -11.67 -7.19 -5.30
C LEU A 131 -12.41 -6.98 -3.98
N GLY A 132 -13.13 -5.86 -3.82
CA GLY A 132 -13.84 -5.52 -2.59
C GLY A 132 -13.03 -4.60 -1.68
N TYR A 133 -13.27 -4.73 -0.37
CA TYR A 133 -12.63 -3.90 0.65
C TYR A 133 -11.53 -4.66 1.39
N PHE A 134 -10.50 -3.91 1.78
CA PHE A 134 -9.38 -4.41 2.57
C PHE A 134 -9.05 -3.42 3.69
N ALA A 135 -8.56 -3.97 4.80
CA ALA A 135 -7.89 -3.20 5.84
C ALA A 135 -6.39 -3.56 5.82
N GLU A 136 -5.51 -2.56 5.77
CA GLU A 136 -4.08 -2.76 5.93
C GLU A 136 -3.66 -2.08 7.26
N PHE A 137 -2.87 -2.79 8.05
CA PHE A 137 -2.23 -2.30 9.27
C PHE A 137 -0.74 -2.25 9.01
N ALA A 138 -0.11 -1.09 9.17
CA ALA A 138 1.28 -0.97 8.78
C ALA A 138 2.06 0.01 9.67
N ILE A 139 3.39 -0.13 9.63
CA ILE A 139 4.35 0.76 10.25
C ILE A 139 5.63 0.81 9.41
N MET A 140 6.16 2.02 9.22
CA MET A 140 7.44 2.24 8.55
C MET A 140 8.59 2.30 9.58
N THR A 141 9.77 1.83 9.18
CA THR A 141 10.99 1.90 10.00
C THR A 141 12.24 1.96 9.12
N ASP A 142 13.31 2.57 9.65
CA ASP A 142 14.66 2.46 9.08
C ASP A 142 15.45 1.29 9.68
N ASP A 143 14.91 0.63 10.70
CA ASP A 143 15.57 -0.45 11.43
C ASP A 143 14.92 -1.81 11.09
N GLU A 144 15.58 -2.55 10.21
CA GLU A 144 15.13 -3.88 9.77
C GLU A 144 14.97 -4.87 10.92
N SER A 145 15.79 -4.75 11.97
CA SER A 145 15.75 -5.66 13.13
C SER A 145 14.43 -5.61 13.90
N LYS A 146 13.66 -4.52 13.77
CA LYS A 146 12.34 -4.33 14.41
C LYS A 146 11.18 -4.97 13.65
N LEU A 147 11.37 -5.40 12.41
CA LEU A 147 10.28 -5.89 11.57
C LEU A 147 9.52 -7.07 12.19
N ALA A 148 10.22 -8.00 12.84
CA ALA A 148 9.58 -9.15 13.47
C ALA A 148 8.68 -8.74 14.65
N ASP A 149 9.17 -7.82 15.48
CA ASP A 149 8.41 -7.28 16.61
C ASP A 149 7.22 -6.45 16.12
N TYR A 150 7.40 -5.61 15.12
CA TYR A 150 6.32 -4.84 14.53
C TYR A 150 5.23 -5.72 13.90
N LYS A 151 5.61 -6.81 13.22
CA LYS A 151 4.62 -7.78 12.71
C LYS A 151 3.77 -8.37 13.84
N LEU A 152 4.38 -8.73 14.97
CA LEU A 152 3.65 -9.23 16.14
C LEU A 152 2.69 -8.16 16.70
N GLN A 153 3.15 -6.92 16.80
CA GLN A 153 2.30 -5.81 17.26
C GLN A 153 1.12 -5.57 16.31
N LEU A 154 1.35 -5.64 14.99
CA LEU A 154 0.30 -5.49 13.97
C LEU A 154 -0.72 -6.63 14.04
N HIS A 155 -0.29 -7.89 14.26
CA HIS A 155 -1.21 -9.00 14.50
C HIS A 155 -2.08 -8.75 15.74
N ASN A 156 -1.48 -8.35 16.86
CA ASN A 156 -2.21 -8.04 18.08
C ASN A 156 -3.20 -6.89 17.86
N LEU A 157 -2.81 -5.88 17.11
CA LEU A 157 -3.69 -4.75 16.76
C LEU A 157 -4.87 -5.23 15.90
N ALA A 158 -4.61 -6.01 14.84
CA ALA A 158 -5.66 -6.55 13.99
C ALA A 158 -6.66 -7.43 14.77
N TYR A 159 -6.18 -8.28 15.68
CA TYR A 159 -7.04 -9.09 16.56
C TYR A 159 -7.91 -8.25 17.50
N ARG A 160 -7.43 -7.11 18.00
CA ARG A 160 -8.27 -6.17 18.77
C ARG A 160 -9.47 -5.65 17.97
N PHE A 161 -9.36 -5.58 16.64
CA PHE A 161 -10.44 -5.21 15.73
C PHE A 161 -11.23 -6.40 15.18
N GLY A 162 -10.98 -7.60 15.69
CA GLY A 162 -11.74 -8.79 15.33
C GLY A 162 -11.28 -9.52 14.08
N PHE A 163 -10.15 -9.11 13.48
CA PHE A 163 -9.56 -9.87 12.36
C PHE A 163 -8.88 -11.14 12.87
N ASN A 164 -8.84 -12.15 12.04
CA ASN A 164 -8.17 -13.41 12.32
C ASN A 164 -7.35 -13.88 11.11
N ASP A 165 -6.49 -14.87 11.31
CA ASP A 165 -5.55 -15.33 10.28
C ASP A 165 -6.24 -15.85 9.02
N SER A 166 -7.47 -16.38 9.12
CA SER A 166 -8.20 -16.87 7.95
C SER A 166 -8.71 -15.75 7.03
N GLU A 167 -8.70 -14.52 7.49
CA GLU A 167 -9.10 -13.33 6.73
C GLU A 167 -7.89 -12.58 6.17
N GLN A 168 -6.67 -13.00 6.54
CA GLN A 168 -5.44 -12.37 6.07
C GLN A 168 -5.22 -12.63 4.58
N GLU A 169 -4.94 -11.55 3.83
CA GLU A 169 -4.54 -11.60 2.43
C GLU A 169 -3.03 -11.43 2.31
N HIS A 170 -2.36 -12.43 1.78
CA HIS A 170 -0.90 -12.46 1.67
C HIS A 170 -0.36 -11.89 0.34
N HIS A 171 -1.24 -11.72 -0.65
CA HIS A 171 -0.85 -11.18 -1.95
C HIS A 171 -1.01 -9.67 -1.98
N ASN A 172 -0.09 -8.98 -2.62
CA ASN A 172 -0.25 -7.57 -2.91
C ASN A 172 -1.29 -7.35 -4.04
N TYR A 173 -1.83 -6.14 -4.16
CA TYR A 173 -2.88 -5.82 -5.14
C TYR A 173 -2.43 -6.07 -6.59
N LYS A 174 -1.15 -5.82 -6.93
CA LYS A 174 -0.60 -6.15 -8.26
C LYS A 174 -0.81 -7.63 -8.60
N THR A 175 -0.40 -8.52 -7.69
CA THR A 175 -0.54 -9.97 -7.87
C THR A 175 -2.00 -10.39 -7.97
N MET A 176 -2.85 -9.87 -7.08
CA MET A 176 -4.29 -10.18 -7.07
C MET A 176 -4.98 -9.75 -8.36
N LEU A 177 -4.65 -8.59 -8.90
CA LEU A 177 -5.24 -8.07 -10.13
C LEU A 177 -4.72 -8.80 -11.36
N LEU A 178 -3.41 -9.07 -11.44
CA LEU A 178 -2.83 -9.80 -12.57
C LEU A 178 -3.37 -11.24 -12.65
N SER A 179 -3.59 -11.91 -11.50
CA SER A 179 -4.17 -13.26 -11.49
C SER A 179 -5.62 -13.31 -11.99
N LYS A 180 -6.34 -12.19 -12.01
CA LYS A 180 -7.69 -12.10 -12.58
C LYS A 180 -7.71 -11.78 -14.08
N LEU A 181 -6.59 -11.35 -14.64
CA LEU A 181 -6.45 -11.04 -16.07
C LEU A 181 -5.91 -12.25 -16.86
N ALA A 182 -5.36 -13.24 -16.17
CA ALA A 182 -4.85 -14.50 -16.74
C ALA A 182 -5.96 -15.52 -16.92
#